data_f1cde8ae1fc159bb1c445d2d5093832b
#
_entry.id   f1cde8ae1fc159bb1c445d2d5093832b
#
_cell.length_a   1.000
_cell.length_b   1.000
_cell.length_c   1.000
_cell.angle_alpha   90.00
_cell.angle_beta   90.00
_cell.angle_gamma   90.00
#
_symmetry.space_group_name_H-M   'P 1'
#
loop_
_entity.id
_entity.type
_entity.pdbx_description
1 polymer ?
#
loop_
_entity_poly.entity_id
_entity_poly.type
_entity_poly.pdbx_seq_one_letter_code
_entity_poly.pdbx_strand_id
1 'polypeptide(L)'
;MISWQTYLINFVLRIMKPSLAKKEGEQLVGFLRKQMAMTGEKIPQGAIVEKILIGEVECEWVSVGNVPSNKALVYFHGGAYVSGSPVSHRDYAAAMATALGIKLLMVDYRLAPEYPVPAPIEDALAVYKALVAD
;
A
#
# COMPACT_ATOMS: atom_id res chain seq x y z
N MET A 1 13.94 -16.65 -19.93
CA MET A 1 13.94 -17.75 -18.93
C MET A 1 13.08 -17.33 -17.74
N ILE A 2 12.14 -18.18 -17.33
CA ILE A 2 11.33 -17.92 -16.10
C ILE A 2 12.23 -18.18 -14.89
N SER A 3 12.25 -17.25 -13.94
CA SER A 3 13.11 -17.38 -12.75
C SER A 3 12.61 -18.50 -11.81
N TRP A 4 13.51 -19.10 -11.03
CA TRP A 4 13.14 -20.12 -10.04
C TRP A 4 12.16 -19.56 -8.98
N GLN A 5 12.26 -18.26 -8.67
CA GLN A 5 11.33 -17.58 -7.78
C GLN A 5 9.88 -17.64 -8.30
N THR A 6 9.68 -17.54 -9.62
CA THR A 6 8.35 -17.66 -10.24
C THR A 6 7.77 -19.06 -10.04
N TYR A 7 8.57 -20.10 -10.13
CA TYR A 7 8.13 -21.47 -9.85
C TYR A 7 7.73 -21.64 -8.38
N LEU A 8 8.52 -21.08 -7.45
CA LEU A 8 8.23 -21.10 -6.03
C LEU A 8 6.91 -20.36 -5.71
N ILE A 9 6.73 -19.17 -6.25
CA ILE A 9 5.51 -18.38 -6.08
C ILE A 9 4.30 -19.14 -6.62
N ASN A 10 4.38 -19.70 -7.81
CA ASN A 10 3.30 -20.49 -8.40
C ASN A 10 2.96 -21.74 -7.58
N PHE A 11 3.96 -22.39 -7.01
CA PHE A 11 3.76 -23.53 -6.11
C PHE A 11 3.01 -23.12 -4.84
N VAL A 12 3.45 -22.04 -4.19
CA VAL A 12 2.78 -21.48 -3.00
C VAL A 12 1.33 -21.10 -3.32
N LEU A 13 1.09 -20.40 -4.43
CA LEU A 13 -0.26 -20.01 -4.86
C LEU A 13 -1.16 -21.24 -5.13
N ARG A 14 -0.61 -22.31 -5.70
CA ARG A 14 -1.34 -23.58 -5.89
C ARG A 14 -1.78 -24.22 -4.59
N ILE A 15 -0.91 -24.21 -3.56
CA ILE A 15 -1.23 -24.73 -2.23
C ILE A 15 -2.28 -23.86 -1.53
N MET A 16 -2.19 -22.54 -1.69
CA MET A 16 -3.12 -21.61 -1.05
C MET A 16 -4.50 -21.57 -1.72
N LYS A 17 -4.58 -21.84 -3.02
CA LYS A 17 -5.82 -21.76 -3.80
C LYS A 17 -7.01 -22.52 -3.19
N PRO A 18 -6.89 -23.78 -2.72
CA PRO A 18 -8.02 -24.49 -2.12
C PRO A 18 -8.51 -23.86 -0.80
N SER A 19 -7.61 -23.28 -0.04
CA SER A 19 -7.94 -22.58 1.21
C SER A 19 -8.63 -21.25 0.95
N LEU A 20 -8.21 -20.51 -0.08
CA LEU A 20 -8.85 -19.28 -0.52
C LEU A 20 -10.25 -19.54 -1.10
N ALA A 21 -10.38 -20.56 -1.93
CA ALA A 21 -11.65 -20.89 -2.60
C ALA A 21 -12.79 -21.31 -1.64
N LYS A 22 -12.44 -21.64 -0.39
CA LYS A 22 -13.40 -21.99 0.67
C LYS A 22 -13.82 -20.81 1.54
N LYS A 23 -13.22 -19.63 1.34
CA LYS A 23 -13.49 -18.44 2.15
C LYS A 23 -14.36 -17.47 1.37
N GLU A 24 -15.41 -16.98 2.01
CA GLU A 24 -16.33 -15.99 1.43
C GLU A 24 -16.57 -14.83 2.41
N GLY A 25 -17.00 -13.69 1.88
CA GLY A 25 -17.38 -12.53 2.65
C GLY A 25 -16.30 -12.08 3.64
N GLU A 26 -16.69 -11.86 4.90
CA GLU A 26 -15.80 -11.36 5.96
C GLU A 26 -14.60 -12.28 6.25
N GLN A 27 -14.76 -13.59 6.10
CA GLN A 27 -13.66 -14.54 6.32
C GLN A 27 -12.56 -14.36 5.27
N LEU A 28 -12.93 -14.08 4.03
CA LEU A 28 -11.98 -13.80 2.97
C LEU A 28 -11.27 -12.46 3.21
N VAL A 29 -12.01 -11.42 3.57
CA VAL A 29 -11.45 -10.11 3.92
C VAL A 29 -10.46 -10.22 5.08
N GLY A 30 -10.86 -10.86 6.18
CA GLY A 30 -9.98 -11.07 7.34
C GLY A 30 -8.71 -11.85 7.00
N PHE A 31 -8.82 -12.86 6.13
CA PHE A 31 -7.66 -13.61 5.65
C PHE A 31 -6.71 -12.72 4.83
N LEU A 32 -7.24 -11.96 3.86
CA LEU A 32 -6.45 -11.06 3.01
C LEU A 32 -5.74 -9.99 3.84
N ARG A 33 -6.44 -9.36 4.79
CA ARG A 33 -5.86 -8.37 5.71
C ARG A 33 -4.72 -8.96 6.54
N LYS A 34 -4.92 -10.17 7.08
CA LYS A 34 -3.87 -10.86 7.84
C LYS A 34 -2.63 -11.15 7.00
N GLN A 35 -2.80 -11.58 5.74
CA GLN A 35 -1.67 -11.81 4.84
C GLN A 35 -0.92 -10.51 4.52
N MET A 36 -1.63 -9.42 4.26
CA MET A 36 -1.03 -8.13 3.98
C MET A 36 -0.34 -7.52 5.21
N ALA A 37 -0.88 -7.71 6.41
CA ALA A 37 -0.28 -7.22 7.65
C ALA A 37 1.04 -7.92 8.00
N MET A 38 1.30 -9.12 7.49
CA MET A 38 2.58 -9.82 7.68
C MET A 38 3.74 -9.20 6.91
N THR A 39 3.44 -8.32 5.95
CA THR A 39 4.44 -7.57 5.20
C THR A 39 4.49 -6.13 5.73
N GLY A 40 5.68 -5.59 5.98
CA GLY A 40 5.83 -4.15 6.18
C GLY A 40 5.81 -3.60 7.61
N GLU A 41 5.83 -4.43 8.66
CA GLU A 41 5.93 -3.90 10.06
C GLU A 41 7.22 -3.10 10.32
N LYS A 42 8.28 -3.40 9.58
CA LYS A 42 9.58 -2.73 9.73
C LYS A 42 9.72 -1.57 8.75
N ILE A 43 10.30 -0.48 9.23
CA ILE A 43 10.75 0.58 8.33
C ILE A 43 11.96 0.06 7.55
N PRO A 44 11.95 0.13 6.20
CA PRO A 44 13.09 -0.31 5.39
C PRO A 44 14.36 0.43 5.75
N GLN A 45 15.50 -0.24 5.67
CA GLN A 45 16.78 0.35 6.03
C GLN A 45 17.06 1.61 5.20
N GLY A 46 17.37 2.71 5.87
CA GLY A 46 17.65 4.00 5.26
C GLY A 46 16.41 4.79 4.82
N ALA A 47 15.21 4.23 4.99
CA ALA A 47 13.98 4.96 4.74
C ALA A 47 13.59 5.85 5.93
N ILE A 48 13.06 7.02 5.61
CA ILE A 48 12.41 7.93 6.55
C ILE A 48 10.91 7.85 6.27
N VAL A 49 10.11 7.60 7.31
CA VAL A 49 8.65 7.52 7.22
C VAL A 49 8.05 8.57 8.15
N GLU A 50 7.27 9.48 7.58
CA GLU A 50 6.62 10.58 8.31
C GLU A 50 5.11 10.48 8.11
N LYS A 51 4.36 10.37 9.22
CA LYS A 51 2.90 10.38 9.18
C LYS A 51 2.39 11.81 9.04
N ILE A 52 1.39 11.98 8.20
CA ILE A 52 0.76 13.27 7.94
C ILE A 52 -0.74 13.09 7.65
N LEU A 53 -1.53 14.11 7.94
CA LEU A 53 -2.93 14.20 7.57
C LEU A 53 -3.07 15.15 6.37
N ILE A 54 -3.63 14.68 5.26
CA ILE A 54 -3.85 15.48 4.05
C ILE A 54 -5.30 15.32 3.62
N GLY A 55 -6.06 16.41 3.53
CA GLY A 55 -7.48 16.37 3.19
C GLY A 55 -8.28 15.46 4.14
N GLU A 56 -7.93 15.45 5.44
CA GLU A 56 -8.51 14.61 6.49
C GLU A 56 -8.22 13.10 6.34
N VAL A 57 -7.35 12.72 5.42
CA VAL A 57 -6.92 11.33 5.19
C VAL A 57 -5.54 11.11 5.75
N GLU A 58 -5.35 10.02 6.52
CA GLU A 58 -4.04 9.62 7.00
C GLU A 58 -3.14 9.21 5.83
N CYS A 59 -1.92 9.71 5.84
CA CYS A 59 -0.93 9.43 4.81
C CYS A 59 0.45 9.20 5.44
N GLU A 60 1.35 8.59 4.70
CA GLU A 60 2.76 8.47 5.07
C GLU A 60 3.65 8.99 3.95
N TRP A 61 4.52 9.95 4.25
CA TRP A 61 5.64 10.26 3.39
C TRP A 61 6.74 9.21 3.57
N VAL A 62 7.22 8.68 2.47
CA VAL A 62 8.36 7.76 2.45
C VAL A 62 9.45 8.35 1.58
N SER A 63 10.65 8.49 2.14
CA SER A 63 11.84 8.97 1.42
C SER A 63 13.06 8.14 1.77
N VAL A 64 14.07 8.14 0.88
CA VAL A 64 15.36 7.48 1.10
C VAL A 64 16.46 8.46 0.69
N GLY A 65 17.35 8.77 1.64
CA GLY A 65 18.40 9.77 1.41
C GLY A 65 17.85 11.20 1.33
N ASN A 66 18.67 12.09 0.77
CA ASN A 66 18.28 13.49 0.57
C ASN A 66 17.58 13.63 -0.80
N VAL A 67 16.29 13.84 -0.80
CA VAL A 67 15.47 13.93 -2.02
C VAL A 67 14.92 15.35 -2.22
N PRO A 68 14.76 15.81 -3.49
CA PRO A 68 14.15 17.11 -3.79
C PRO A 68 12.75 17.22 -3.22
N SER A 69 12.40 18.41 -2.70
CA SER A 69 11.08 18.67 -2.13
C SER A 69 10.00 19.06 -3.15
N ASN A 70 10.41 19.37 -4.39
CA ASN A 70 9.51 19.88 -5.42
C ASN A 70 8.86 18.81 -6.30
N LYS A 71 9.12 17.53 -6.02
CA LYS A 71 8.52 16.40 -6.73
C LYS A 71 8.14 15.31 -5.76
N ALA A 72 6.97 14.74 -5.95
CA ALA A 72 6.49 13.61 -5.19
C ALA A 72 5.67 12.67 -6.07
N LEU A 73 5.63 11.40 -5.70
CA LEU A 73 4.73 10.41 -6.27
C LEU A 73 3.64 10.09 -5.25
N VAL A 74 2.39 10.25 -5.64
CA VAL A 74 1.26 9.79 -4.81
C VAL A 74 0.98 8.34 -5.16
N TYR A 75 0.94 7.48 -4.14
CA TYR A 75 0.75 6.05 -4.31
C TYR A 75 -0.47 5.56 -3.55
N PHE A 76 -1.38 4.95 -4.27
CA PHE A 76 -2.55 4.25 -3.73
C PHE A 76 -2.26 2.76 -3.73
N HIS A 77 -2.18 2.17 -2.53
CA HIS A 77 -1.79 0.78 -2.38
C HIS A 77 -2.82 -0.20 -2.96
N GLY A 78 -2.34 -1.38 -3.34
CA GLY A 78 -3.19 -2.48 -3.79
C GLY A 78 -3.92 -3.18 -2.63
N GLY A 79 -4.88 -4.06 -2.98
CA GLY A 79 -5.62 -4.85 -1.99
C GLY A 79 -7.12 -4.93 -2.25
N ALA A 80 -7.53 -4.65 -3.50
CA ALA A 80 -8.93 -4.75 -3.97
C ALA A 80 -9.92 -3.92 -3.13
N TYR A 81 -9.48 -2.79 -2.58
CA TYR A 81 -10.25 -1.92 -1.67
C TYR A 81 -10.70 -2.57 -0.36
N VAL A 82 -10.27 -3.78 -0.05
CA VAL A 82 -10.65 -4.52 1.18
C VAL A 82 -9.46 -4.81 2.09
N SER A 83 -8.24 -4.64 1.62
CA SER A 83 -7.00 -4.94 2.34
C SER A 83 -5.86 -4.04 1.90
N GLY A 84 -4.71 -4.14 2.60
CA GLY A 84 -3.55 -3.30 2.36
C GLY A 84 -3.53 -2.07 3.26
N SER A 85 -2.41 -1.38 3.27
CA SER A 85 -2.18 -0.13 3.98
C SER A 85 -0.84 0.47 3.54
N PRO A 86 -0.52 1.73 3.86
CA PRO A 86 0.83 2.26 3.72
C PRO A 86 1.87 1.35 4.37
N VAL A 87 1.60 0.85 5.58
CA VAL A 87 2.51 -0.03 6.32
C VAL A 87 2.89 -1.28 5.53
N SER A 88 1.90 -1.95 4.92
CA SER A 88 2.15 -3.18 4.16
C SER A 88 2.93 -2.98 2.85
N HIS A 89 3.08 -1.73 2.40
CA HIS A 89 3.73 -1.38 1.14
C HIS A 89 4.99 -0.52 1.31
N ARG A 90 5.50 -0.33 2.56
CA ARG A 90 6.68 0.51 2.82
C ARG A 90 7.93 0.05 2.09
N ASP A 91 8.18 -1.26 2.01
CA ASP A 91 9.33 -1.80 1.27
C ASP A 91 9.28 -1.42 -0.21
N TYR A 92 8.10 -1.52 -0.80
CA TYR A 92 7.86 -1.13 -2.19
C TYR A 92 8.03 0.38 -2.37
N ALA A 93 7.47 1.18 -1.45
CA ALA A 93 7.59 2.63 -1.48
C ALA A 93 9.04 3.09 -1.35
N ALA A 94 9.81 2.50 -0.44
CA ALA A 94 11.23 2.80 -0.27
C ALA A 94 12.06 2.43 -1.50
N ALA A 95 11.78 1.27 -2.11
CA ALA A 95 12.43 0.86 -3.35
C ALA A 95 12.14 1.84 -4.50
N MET A 96 10.89 2.29 -4.65
CA MET A 96 10.50 3.30 -5.64
C MET A 96 11.12 4.67 -5.35
N ALA A 97 11.11 5.11 -4.07
CA ALA A 97 11.73 6.37 -3.66
C ALA A 97 13.22 6.38 -4.02
N THR A 98 13.91 5.28 -3.76
CA THR A 98 15.33 5.10 -4.13
C THR A 98 15.53 5.16 -5.64
N ALA A 99 14.73 4.41 -6.39
CA ALA A 99 14.89 4.31 -7.85
C ALA A 99 14.57 5.63 -8.58
N LEU A 100 13.63 6.40 -8.06
CA LEU A 100 13.17 7.65 -8.67
C LEU A 100 13.90 8.89 -8.11
N GLY A 101 14.54 8.79 -6.95
CA GLY A 101 15.18 9.91 -6.26
C GLY A 101 14.18 10.99 -5.82
N ILE A 102 12.95 10.60 -5.48
CA ILE A 102 11.88 11.48 -5.00
C ILE A 102 11.17 10.85 -3.81
N LYS A 103 10.40 11.63 -3.05
CA LYS A 103 9.56 11.09 -1.98
C LYS A 103 8.23 10.56 -2.53
N LEU A 104 7.69 9.55 -1.85
CA LEU A 104 6.37 8.99 -2.11
C LEU A 104 5.40 9.38 -1.01
N LEU A 105 4.19 9.74 -1.38
CA LEU A 105 3.05 9.86 -0.48
C LEU A 105 2.21 8.60 -0.57
N MET A 106 2.17 7.84 0.50
CA MET A 106 1.35 6.65 0.66
C MET A 106 0.03 7.05 1.29
N VAL A 107 -1.09 6.80 0.61
CA VAL A 107 -2.42 7.19 1.09
C VAL A 107 -3.08 6.01 1.80
N ASP A 108 -3.52 6.23 3.05
CA ASP A 108 -4.26 5.24 3.85
C ASP A 108 -5.78 5.46 3.67
N TYR A 109 -6.25 5.20 2.46
CA TYR A 109 -7.66 5.39 2.12
C TYR A 109 -8.56 4.36 2.81
N ARG A 110 -9.79 4.74 3.12
CA ARG A 110 -10.82 3.90 3.76
C ARG A 110 -11.10 2.64 2.94
N LEU A 111 -11.29 1.52 3.63
CA LEU A 111 -11.46 0.20 3.00
C LEU A 111 -12.87 -0.37 3.25
N ALA A 112 -13.36 -1.11 2.27
CA ALA A 112 -14.55 -1.94 2.41
C ALA A 112 -14.22 -3.19 3.28
N PRO A 113 -15.20 -3.81 3.95
CA PRO A 113 -16.64 -3.49 3.91
C PRO A 113 -17.06 -2.33 4.80
N GLU A 114 -16.19 -1.84 5.70
CA GLU A 114 -16.52 -0.77 6.66
C GLU A 114 -16.89 0.54 5.93
N TYR A 115 -16.16 0.81 4.84
CA TYR A 115 -16.35 1.98 4.00
C TYR A 115 -16.39 1.57 2.52
N PRO A 116 -17.59 1.16 2.03
CA PRO A 116 -17.71 0.73 0.64
C PRO A 116 -17.49 1.89 -0.35
N VAL A 117 -17.33 1.55 -1.63
CA VAL A 117 -17.30 2.55 -2.72
C VAL A 117 -18.54 3.45 -2.60
N PRO A 118 -18.38 4.79 -2.67
CA PRO A 118 -17.24 5.54 -3.22
C PRO A 118 -16.16 6.00 -2.20
N ALA A 119 -16.24 5.65 -0.91
CA ALA A 119 -15.36 6.19 0.13
C ALA A 119 -13.85 6.18 -0.21
N PRO A 120 -13.25 5.08 -0.74
CA PRO A 120 -11.84 5.09 -1.13
C PRO A 120 -11.51 6.10 -2.23
N ILE A 121 -12.47 6.35 -3.13
CA ILE A 121 -12.31 7.30 -4.25
C ILE A 121 -12.41 8.73 -3.74
N GLU A 122 -13.31 8.99 -2.80
CA GLU A 122 -13.46 10.29 -2.14
C GLU A 122 -12.19 10.68 -1.39
N ASP A 123 -11.58 9.74 -0.65
CA ASP A 123 -10.31 9.94 0.04
C ASP A 123 -9.17 10.24 -0.94
N ALA A 124 -9.07 9.46 -2.01
CA ALA A 124 -8.06 9.69 -3.04
C ALA A 124 -8.20 11.09 -3.66
N LEU A 125 -9.43 11.51 -3.93
CA LEU A 125 -9.72 12.84 -4.50
C LEU A 125 -9.46 13.96 -3.49
N ALA A 126 -9.77 13.76 -2.21
CA ALA A 126 -9.50 14.72 -1.15
C ALA A 126 -7.99 14.98 -0.99
N VAL A 127 -7.19 13.91 -0.95
CA VAL A 127 -5.72 14.01 -0.90
C VAL A 127 -5.18 14.73 -2.13
N TYR A 128 -5.62 14.35 -3.33
CA TYR A 128 -5.15 14.98 -4.56
C TYR A 128 -5.48 16.48 -4.59
N LYS A 129 -6.72 16.87 -4.26
CA LYS A 129 -7.13 18.27 -4.22
C LYS A 129 -6.32 19.08 -3.20
N ALA A 130 -6.07 18.54 -2.01
CA ALA A 130 -5.28 19.20 -1.00
C ALA A 130 -3.83 19.42 -1.44
N LEU A 131 -3.22 18.42 -2.12
CA LEU A 131 -1.85 18.52 -2.63
C LEU A 131 -1.66 19.52 -3.77
N VAL A 132 -2.68 19.79 -4.57
CA VAL A 132 -2.58 20.73 -5.70
C VAL A 132 -3.06 22.14 -5.35
N ALA A 133 -3.63 22.32 -4.17
CA ALA A 133 -4.06 23.63 -3.65
C ALA A 133 -2.92 24.39 -2.94
N ASP A 134 -1.87 23.67 -2.51
CA ASP A 134 -0.63 24.21 -1.91
C ASP A 134 0.40 24.54 -3.03
#